data_9e5e821287017653e2d8b0c41c0894be
#
_entry.id   9e5e821287017653e2d8b0c41c0894be
#
_cell.length_a   1.000
_cell.length_b   1.000
_cell.length_c   1.000
_cell.angle_alpha   90.00
_cell.angle_beta   90.00
_cell.angle_gamma   90.00
#
_symmetry.space_group_name_H-M   'P 1'
#
loop_
_entity.id
_entity.type
_entity.pdbx_description
1 polymer ?
#
loop_
_entity_poly.entity_id
_entity_poly.type
_entity_poly.pdbx_seq_one_letter_code
_entity_poly.pdbx_strand_id
1 'polypeptide(L)'
;MTDSRTLAYINMYAVLGTLENLCELDDKAKEIISTIEKPISVAFDVKNGPSATLTFSKNGCRMDDGVNADCDIKIPVANCEKFNGIIDGKVTPIPTKGLTKVNFLLKTFTALTDRLTEVMRPSEEALKDADFFRLNTLCTFYTVSVAISQIGNQDAIGKFSASNI
;
A
#
# COMPACT_ATOMS: atom_id res chain seq x y z
N MET A 1 19.36 -3.47 10.55
CA MET A 1 18.61 -2.24 10.24
C MET A 1 18.20 -2.26 8.77
N THR A 2 16.93 -2.10 8.48
CA THR A 2 16.42 -2.04 7.10
C THR A 2 16.75 -0.68 6.49
N ASP A 3 17.40 -0.66 5.32
CA ASP A 3 17.67 0.60 4.63
C ASP A 3 16.38 1.23 4.07
N SER A 4 16.41 2.54 3.83
CA SER A 4 15.25 3.31 3.38
C SER A 4 14.69 2.81 2.05
N ARG A 5 15.53 2.31 1.16
CA ARG A 5 15.13 1.78 -0.15
C ARG A 5 14.38 0.47 0.01
N THR A 6 14.94 -0.49 0.72
CA THR A 6 14.28 -1.78 0.99
C THR A 6 12.95 -1.56 1.69
N LEU A 7 12.90 -0.66 2.67
CA LEU A 7 11.66 -0.32 3.36
C LEU A 7 10.63 0.30 2.42
N ALA A 8 11.04 1.14 1.46
CA ALA A 8 10.12 1.73 0.49
C ALA A 8 9.48 0.66 -0.43
N TYR A 9 10.24 -0.35 -0.85
CA TYR A 9 9.69 -1.48 -1.62
C TYR A 9 8.72 -2.32 -0.79
N ILE A 10 9.03 -2.57 0.48
CA ILE A 10 8.11 -3.25 1.41
C ILE A 10 6.83 -2.43 1.59
N ASN A 11 6.96 -1.14 1.84
CA ASN A 11 5.81 -0.25 2.02
C ASN A 11 4.93 -0.17 0.77
N MET A 12 5.53 -0.11 -0.41
CA MET A 12 4.77 -0.08 -1.67
C MET A 12 4.04 -1.39 -1.94
N TYR A 13 4.79 -2.48 -2.04
CA TYR A 13 4.25 -3.75 -2.54
C TYR A 13 3.63 -4.63 -1.48
N ALA A 14 4.13 -4.60 -0.25
CA ALA A 14 3.58 -5.38 0.84
C ALA A 14 2.50 -4.61 1.61
N VAL A 15 2.80 -3.42 2.11
CA VAL A 15 1.85 -2.67 2.94
C VAL A 15 0.70 -2.12 2.11
N LEU A 16 0.96 -1.30 1.10
CA LEU A 16 -0.11 -0.80 0.21
C LEU A 16 -0.75 -1.92 -0.60
N GLY A 17 0.01 -2.93 -1.01
CA GLY A 17 -0.52 -4.09 -1.71
C GLY A 17 -1.55 -4.88 -0.91
N THR A 18 -1.49 -4.84 0.41
CA THR A 18 -2.49 -5.46 1.29
C THR A 18 -3.88 -4.84 1.14
N LEU A 19 -3.99 -3.64 0.58
CA LEU A 19 -5.29 -3.04 0.24
C LEU A 19 -6.12 -3.92 -0.71
N GLU A 20 -5.49 -4.70 -1.59
CA GLU A 20 -6.20 -5.65 -2.45
C GLU A 20 -6.96 -6.68 -1.60
N ASN A 21 -6.27 -7.32 -0.65
CA ASN A 21 -6.88 -8.30 0.25
C ASN A 21 -7.88 -7.67 1.21
N LEU A 22 -7.55 -6.49 1.73
CA LEU A 22 -8.46 -5.76 2.62
C LEU A 22 -9.81 -5.48 1.95
N CYS A 23 -9.78 -4.95 0.71
CA CYS A 23 -11.01 -4.66 -0.04
C CYS A 23 -11.78 -5.92 -0.44
N GLU A 24 -11.12 -7.07 -0.55
CA GLU A 24 -11.76 -8.36 -0.85
C GLU A 24 -12.38 -9.00 0.40
N LEU A 25 -11.72 -8.92 1.54
CA LEU A 25 -12.05 -9.70 2.73
C LEU A 25 -12.83 -8.92 3.80
N ASP A 26 -12.64 -7.61 3.89
CA ASP A 26 -13.18 -6.79 4.98
C ASP A 26 -14.47 -6.07 4.58
N ASP A 27 -15.54 -6.30 5.30
CA ASP A 27 -16.85 -5.68 5.03
C ASP A 27 -16.83 -4.15 5.19
N LYS A 28 -16.04 -3.62 6.12
CA LYS A 28 -15.87 -2.16 6.28
C LYS A 28 -15.14 -1.55 5.08
N ALA A 29 -14.10 -2.21 4.58
CA ALA A 29 -13.42 -1.74 3.37
C ALA A 29 -14.32 -1.83 2.15
N LYS A 30 -15.12 -2.88 2.00
CA LYS A 30 -16.13 -2.99 0.95
C LYS A 30 -17.16 -1.88 1.00
N GLU A 31 -17.61 -1.50 2.20
CA GLU A 31 -18.51 -0.37 2.38
C GLU A 31 -17.87 0.95 1.91
N ILE A 32 -16.60 1.20 2.27
CA ILE A 32 -15.85 2.39 1.84
C ILE A 32 -15.79 2.45 0.31
N ILE A 33 -15.40 1.37 -0.37
CA ILE A 33 -15.27 1.38 -1.84
C ILE A 33 -16.61 1.34 -2.57
N SER A 34 -17.69 0.94 -1.93
CA SER A 34 -19.02 0.88 -2.54
C SER A 34 -19.50 2.25 -3.04
N THR A 35 -18.97 3.33 -2.51
CA THR A 35 -19.26 4.71 -2.91
C THR A 35 -18.57 5.15 -4.19
N ILE A 36 -17.65 4.34 -4.73
CA ILE A 36 -16.89 4.66 -5.95
C ILE A 36 -17.79 4.42 -7.17
N GLU A 37 -18.20 5.49 -7.84
CA GLU A 37 -19.06 5.40 -9.02
C GLU A 37 -18.30 4.93 -10.27
N LYS A 38 -17.08 5.43 -10.46
CA LYS A 38 -16.19 5.09 -11.58
C LYS A 38 -14.82 4.70 -11.04
N PRO A 39 -14.17 3.69 -11.65
CA PRO A 39 -12.81 3.34 -11.26
C PRO A 39 -11.90 4.56 -11.22
N ILE A 40 -11.04 4.64 -10.22
CA ILE A 40 -10.06 5.71 -10.05
C ILE A 40 -8.70 5.11 -9.74
N SER A 41 -7.66 5.62 -10.41
CA SER A 41 -6.30 5.12 -10.26
C SER A 41 -5.38 6.16 -9.65
N VAL A 42 -4.53 5.69 -8.73
CA VAL A 42 -3.51 6.49 -8.02
C VAL A 42 -2.16 5.87 -8.25
N ALA A 43 -1.25 6.60 -8.89
CA ALA A 43 0.13 6.16 -9.09
C ALA A 43 1.07 6.84 -8.11
N PHE A 44 1.90 6.04 -7.45
CA PHE A 44 3.04 6.51 -6.67
C PHE A 44 4.32 6.28 -7.48
N ASP A 45 5.10 7.32 -7.63
CA ASP A 45 6.34 7.30 -8.42
C ASP A 45 7.50 7.79 -7.57
N VAL A 46 8.21 6.87 -6.96
CA VAL A 46 9.33 7.19 -6.07
C VAL A 46 10.63 7.27 -6.87
N LYS A 47 11.24 8.43 -6.89
CA LYS A 47 12.52 8.62 -7.59
C LYS A 47 13.59 7.70 -6.99
N ASN A 48 14.24 6.90 -7.84
CA ASN A 48 15.22 5.88 -7.46
C ASN A 48 14.67 4.82 -6.48
N GLY A 49 13.39 4.55 -6.57
CA GLY A 49 12.69 3.61 -5.71
C GLY A 49 11.54 2.90 -6.44
N PRO A 50 10.59 2.35 -5.69
CA PRO A 50 9.45 1.65 -6.25
C PRO A 50 8.47 2.60 -6.94
N SER A 51 7.69 2.04 -7.87
CA SER A 51 6.54 2.71 -8.43
C SER A 51 5.40 1.71 -8.64
N ALA A 52 4.19 2.12 -8.38
CA ALA A 52 3.01 1.29 -8.58
C ALA A 52 1.77 2.15 -8.83
N THR A 53 0.77 1.55 -9.46
CA THR A 53 -0.54 2.15 -9.69
C THR A 53 -1.59 1.31 -8.98
N LEU A 54 -2.35 1.94 -8.08
CA LEU A 54 -3.50 1.36 -7.40
C LEU A 54 -4.77 1.80 -8.11
N THR A 55 -5.58 0.85 -8.55
CA THR A 55 -6.89 1.12 -9.16
C THR A 55 -7.99 0.66 -8.21
N PHE A 56 -8.86 1.59 -7.85
CA PHE A 56 -9.98 1.37 -6.95
C PHE A 56 -11.29 1.41 -7.71
N SER A 57 -12.16 0.48 -7.40
CA SER A 57 -13.54 0.44 -7.89
C SER A 57 -14.46 -0.08 -6.78
N LYS A 58 -15.76 -0.01 -7.00
CA LYS A 58 -16.73 -0.60 -6.07
C LYS A 58 -16.57 -2.12 -5.89
N ASN A 59 -15.80 -2.77 -6.76
CA ASN A 59 -15.58 -4.21 -6.73
C ASN A 59 -14.25 -4.62 -6.08
N GLY A 60 -13.39 -3.67 -5.75
CA GLY A 60 -12.11 -3.95 -5.11
C GLY A 60 -11.00 -2.97 -5.46
N CYS A 61 -9.79 -3.36 -5.09
CA CYS A 61 -8.55 -2.64 -5.36
C CYS A 61 -7.60 -3.58 -6.09
N ARG A 62 -6.86 -3.05 -7.05
CA ARG A 62 -5.79 -3.76 -7.76
C ARG A 62 -4.54 -2.92 -7.81
N MET A 63 -3.39 -3.56 -7.55
CA MET A 63 -2.08 -2.95 -7.70
C MET A 63 -1.39 -3.50 -8.95
N ASP A 64 -0.93 -2.59 -9.80
CA ASP A 64 -0.06 -2.90 -10.94
C ASP A 64 1.32 -2.27 -10.69
N ASP A 65 2.39 -2.97 -11.09
CA ASP A 65 3.75 -2.44 -11.01
C ASP A 65 3.94 -1.29 -12.02
N GLY A 66 4.71 -0.29 -11.59
CA GLY A 66 4.98 0.88 -12.42
C GLY A 66 3.88 1.93 -12.46
N VAL A 67 4.15 3.04 -13.13
CA VAL A 67 3.20 4.14 -13.33
C VAL A 67 2.41 3.92 -14.60
N ASN A 68 1.10 3.78 -14.45
CA ASN A 68 0.20 3.77 -15.61
C ASN A 68 0.10 5.20 -16.18
N ALA A 69 0.37 5.35 -17.48
CA ALA A 69 0.31 6.65 -18.15
C ALA A 69 -1.09 7.29 -18.06
N ASP A 70 -2.13 6.48 -18.03
CA ASP A 70 -3.53 6.91 -17.95
C ASP A 70 -4.06 7.04 -16.52
N CYS A 71 -3.18 6.98 -15.51
CA CYS A 71 -3.61 7.12 -14.12
C CYS A 71 -4.34 8.46 -13.88
N ASP A 72 -5.35 8.41 -13.02
CA ASP A 72 -6.14 9.60 -12.68
C ASP A 72 -5.37 10.57 -11.81
N ILE A 73 -4.66 10.03 -10.81
CA ILE A 73 -3.87 10.79 -9.85
C ILE A 73 -2.43 10.29 -9.89
N LYS A 74 -1.47 11.21 -10.01
CA LYS A 74 -0.05 10.88 -9.91
C LYS A 74 0.58 11.61 -8.74
N ILE A 75 1.27 10.84 -7.88
CA ILE A 75 1.99 11.33 -6.71
C ILE A 75 3.48 11.00 -6.89
N PRO A 76 4.28 11.94 -7.43
CA PRO A 76 5.72 11.79 -7.47
C PRO A 76 6.30 11.99 -6.07
N VAL A 77 7.29 11.20 -5.71
CA VAL A 77 7.96 11.27 -4.42
C VAL A 77 9.46 11.41 -4.64
N ALA A 78 10.09 12.38 -4.00
CA ALA A 78 11.47 12.78 -4.29
C ALA A 78 12.52 11.72 -3.93
N ASN A 79 12.22 10.86 -2.94
CA ASN A 79 13.11 9.78 -2.49
C ASN A 79 12.36 8.74 -1.64
N CYS A 80 13.04 7.64 -1.36
CA CYS A 80 12.47 6.54 -0.56
C CYS A 80 12.15 6.97 0.89
N GLU A 81 12.95 7.81 1.52
CA GLU A 81 12.69 8.29 2.88
C GLU A 81 11.39 9.07 2.98
N LYS A 82 11.12 9.94 2.00
CA LYS A 82 9.87 10.69 1.94
C LYS A 82 8.68 9.78 1.72
N PHE A 83 8.83 8.76 0.87
CA PHE A 83 7.77 7.77 0.67
C PHE A 83 7.46 7.00 1.96
N ASN A 84 8.48 6.54 2.67
CA ASN A 84 8.31 5.89 3.97
C ASN A 84 7.61 6.83 4.96
N GLY A 85 7.94 8.12 4.93
CA GLY A 85 7.27 9.15 5.74
C GLY A 85 5.79 9.34 5.37
N ILE A 86 5.41 9.18 4.09
CA ILE A 86 4.01 9.19 3.65
C ILE A 86 3.25 8.02 4.26
N ILE A 87 3.82 6.82 4.19
CA ILE A 87 3.21 5.62 4.77
C ILE A 87 3.05 5.73 6.29
N ASP A 88 4.03 6.35 6.96
CA ASP A 88 3.97 6.62 8.41
C ASP A 88 3.04 7.79 8.80
N GLY A 89 2.45 8.47 7.84
CA GLY A 89 1.60 9.64 8.09
C GLY A 89 2.36 10.90 8.51
N LYS A 90 3.68 10.94 8.35
CA LYS A 90 4.56 12.06 8.71
C LYS A 90 4.76 13.07 7.58
N VAL A 91 4.54 12.63 6.35
CA VAL A 91 4.70 13.43 5.13
C VAL A 91 3.39 13.42 4.36
N THR A 92 2.93 14.57 3.94
CA THR A 92 1.71 14.69 3.13
C THR A 92 2.04 14.44 1.66
N PRO A 93 1.37 13.50 1.00
CA PRO A 93 1.54 13.28 -0.43
C PRO A 93 0.98 14.45 -1.24
N ILE A 94 1.72 14.91 -2.25
CA ILE A 94 1.30 16.01 -3.12
C ILE A 94 1.17 15.50 -4.55
N PRO A 95 -0.06 15.41 -5.09
CA PRO A 95 -0.26 14.98 -6.45
C PRO A 95 0.15 16.09 -7.44
N THR A 96 0.73 15.69 -8.57
CA THR A 96 1.03 16.57 -9.71
C THR A 96 0.03 16.41 -10.85
N LYS A 97 -0.76 15.34 -10.83
CA LYS A 97 -1.87 15.08 -11.75
C LYS A 97 -3.12 14.73 -10.95
N GLY A 98 -4.28 15.15 -11.40
CA GLY A 98 -5.56 14.79 -10.78
C GLY A 98 -5.93 15.65 -9.57
N LEU A 99 -5.51 16.91 -9.54
CA LEU A 99 -5.85 17.85 -8.44
C LEU A 99 -7.36 17.99 -8.22
N THR A 100 -8.17 17.85 -9.28
CA THR A 100 -9.63 17.87 -9.19
C THR A 100 -10.22 16.63 -8.49
N LYS A 101 -9.43 15.57 -8.38
CA LYS A 101 -9.80 14.29 -7.75
C LYS A 101 -9.20 14.10 -6.35
N VAL A 102 -8.59 15.15 -5.79
CA VAL A 102 -7.92 15.11 -4.48
C VAL A 102 -8.86 14.68 -3.34
N ASN A 103 -10.17 14.93 -3.48
CA ASN A 103 -11.17 14.47 -2.52
C ASN A 103 -11.18 12.95 -2.36
N PHE A 104 -10.87 12.20 -3.40
CA PHE A 104 -10.71 10.75 -3.31
C PHE A 104 -9.58 10.39 -2.34
N LEU A 105 -8.42 11.06 -2.44
CA LEU A 105 -7.30 10.83 -1.53
C LEU A 105 -7.65 11.19 -0.10
N LEU A 106 -8.29 12.35 0.12
CA LEU A 106 -8.61 12.86 1.44
C LEU A 106 -9.71 12.07 2.16
N LYS A 107 -10.60 11.43 1.43
CA LYS A 107 -11.74 10.69 1.98
C LYS A 107 -11.57 9.18 1.83
N THR A 108 -11.72 8.67 0.63
CA THR A 108 -11.78 7.23 0.37
C THR A 108 -10.44 6.54 0.62
N PHE A 109 -9.37 7.07 0.04
CA PHE A 109 -8.04 6.49 0.22
C PHE A 109 -7.59 6.56 1.69
N THR A 110 -7.78 7.69 2.35
CA THR A 110 -7.47 7.84 3.78
C THR A 110 -8.29 6.86 4.63
N ALA A 111 -9.59 6.73 4.38
CA ALA A 111 -10.43 5.78 5.11
C ALA A 111 -9.96 4.32 4.94
N LEU A 112 -9.52 3.94 3.74
CA LEU A 112 -8.96 2.61 3.49
C LEU A 112 -7.62 2.40 4.20
N THR A 113 -6.72 3.37 4.17
CA THR A 113 -5.42 3.27 4.85
C THR A 113 -5.55 3.29 6.37
N ASP A 114 -6.50 4.05 6.91
CA ASP A 114 -6.84 4.02 8.34
C ASP A 114 -7.38 2.63 8.73
N ARG A 115 -8.28 2.07 7.93
CA ARG A 115 -8.78 0.70 8.17
C ARG A 115 -7.67 -0.34 8.07
N LEU A 116 -6.77 -0.21 7.11
CA LEU A 116 -5.59 -1.07 7.01
C LEU A 116 -4.74 -1.00 8.28
N THR A 117 -4.52 0.19 8.81
CA THR A 117 -3.78 0.39 10.06
C THR A 117 -4.47 -0.29 11.25
N GLU A 118 -5.80 -0.17 11.38
CA GLU A 118 -6.56 -0.87 12.41
C GLU A 118 -6.38 -2.40 12.32
N VAL A 119 -6.44 -2.94 11.12
CA VAL A 119 -6.31 -4.39 10.89
C VAL A 119 -4.88 -4.87 11.14
N MET A 120 -3.88 -4.12 10.72
CA MET A 120 -2.46 -4.50 10.83
C MET A 120 -1.85 -4.22 12.21
N ARG A 121 -2.43 -3.29 12.98
CA ARG A 121 -2.03 -2.93 14.34
C ARG A 121 -3.23 -3.02 15.29
N PRO A 122 -3.79 -4.23 15.46
CA PRO A 122 -5.03 -4.40 16.21
C PRO A 122 -4.82 -4.17 17.70
N SER A 123 -5.88 -3.71 18.38
CA SER A 123 -5.96 -3.77 19.84
C SER A 123 -6.20 -5.21 20.31
N GLU A 124 -5.83 -5.51 21.56
CA GLU A 124 -6.13 -6.82 22.17
C GLU A 124 -7.63 -7.10 22.20
N GLU A 125 -8.45 -6.08 22.40
CA GLU A 125 -9.90 -6.21 22.39
C GLU A 125 -10.44 -6.59 21.01
N ALA A 126 -9.95 -5.97 19.96
CA ALA A 126 -10.34 -6.28 18.59
C ALA A 126 -10.02 -7.74 18.22
N LEU A 127 -8.92 -8.29 18.70
CA LEU A 127 -8.50 -9.67 18.45
C LEU A 127 -9.39 -10.73 19.13
N LYS A 128 -10.27 -10.34 20.03
CA LYS A 128 -11.26 -11.26 20.65
C LYS A 128 -12.40 -11.60 19.70
N ASP A 129 -12.66 -10.75 18.71
CA ASP A 129 -13.60 -11.05 17.63
C ASP A 129 -12.99 -12.04 16.65
N ALA A 130 -13.64 -13.18 16.43
CA ALA A 130 -13.09 -14.27 15.62
C ALA A 130 -12.94 -13.89 14.14
N ASP A 131 -13.89 -13.12 13.60
CA ASP A 131 -13.85 -12.68 12.20
C ASP A 131 -12.76 -11.64 11.98
N PHE A 132 -12.61 -10.72 12.93
CA PHE A 132 -11.52 -9.74 12.89
C PHE A 132 -10.15 -10.41 13.05
N PHE A 133 -10.02 -11.38 13.96
CA PHE A 133 -8.78 -12.15 14.13
C PHE A 133 -8.38 -12.87 12.82
N ARG A 134 -9.36 -13.47 12.14
CA ARG A 134 -9.13 -14.11 10.84
C ARG A 134 -8.67 -13.10 9.79
N LEU A 135 -9.32 -11.95 9.69
CA LEU A 135 -8.96 -10.87 8.79
C LEU A 135 -7.52 -10.40 9.04
N ASN A 136 -7.19 -10.11 10.30
CA ASN A 136 -5.83 -9.72 10.71
C ASN A 136 -4.80 -10.79 10.29
N THR A 137 -5.10 -12.06 10.54
CA THR A 137 -4.19 -13.16 10.22
C THR A 137 -3.94 -13.25 8.71
N LEU A 138 -4.97 -13.18 7.88
CA LEU A 138 -4.85 -13.27 6.43
C LEU A 138 -4.10 -12.06 5.84
N CYS A 139 -4.43 -10.86 6.28
CA CYS A 139 -3.74 -9.64 5.84
C CYS A 139 -2.26 -9.64 6.27
N THR A 140 -1.98 -10.05 7.50
CA THR A 140 -0.61 -10.14 8.02
C THR A 140 0.20 -11.18 7.24
N PHE A 141 -0.37 -12.35 6.98
CA PHE A 141 0.31 -13.39 6.18
C PHE A 141 0.66 -12.90 4.78
N TYR A 142 -0.27 -12.23 4.10
CA TYR A 142 -0.02 -11.63 2.79
C TYR A 142 1.10 -10.59 2.86
N THR A 143 0.99 -9.64 3.77
CA THR A 143 1.98 -8.56 3.92
C THR A 143 3.38 -9.11 4.18
N VAL A 144 3.51 -10.06 5.10
CA VAL A 144 4.80 -10.69 5.44
C VAL A 144 5.37 -11.46 4.25
N SER A 145 4.55 -12.23 3.55
CA SER A 145 4.99 -13.00 2.38
C SER A 145 5.54 -12.10 1.27
N VAL A 146 4.85 -11.00 0.97
CA VAL A 146 5.32 -10.02 -0.03
C VAL A 146 6.55 -9.27 0.47
N ALA A 147 6.60 -8.90 1.76
CA ALA A 147 7.77 -8.23 2.34
C ALA A 147 9.03 -9.09 2.23
N ILE A 148 8.95 -10.38 2.52
CA ILE A 148 10.08 -11.32 2.37
C ILE A 148 10.54 -11.36 0.91
N SER A 149 9.60 -11.43 -0.03
CA SER A 149 9.91 -11.40 -1.47
C SER A 149 10.64 -10.10 -1.86
N GLN A 150 10.19 -8.95 -1.37
CA GLN A 150 10.83 -7.67 -1.65
C GLN A 150 12.24 -7.56 -1.05
N ILE A 151 12.47 -8.07 0.16
CA ILE A 151 13.80 -8.15 0.76
C ILE A 151 14.75 -8.98 -0.13
N GLY A 152 14.27 -10.10 -0.65
CA GLY A 152 15.04 -10.92 -1.58
C GLY A 152 15.38 -10.18 -2.88
N ASN A 153 14.43 -9.43 -3.43
CA ASN A 153 14.61 -8.68 -4.66
C ASN A 153 15.54 -7.46 -4.51
N GLN A 154 15.64 -6.88 -3.32
CA GLN A 154 16.43 -5.68 -3.06
C GLN A 154 17.88 -5.96 -2.63
N ASP A 155 18.52 -6.93 -3.23
CA ASP A 155 19.96 -7.23 -3.11
C ASP A 155 20.45 -7.90 -1.81
N ALA A 156 19.64 -8.08 -0.79
CA ALA A 156 20.10 -8.75 0.42
C ALA A 156 20.59 -10.16 0.11
N ILE A 157 19.79 -10.92 -0.63
CA ILE A 157 20.16 -12.29 -1.08
C ILE A 157 21.18 -12.23 -2.22
N GLY A 158 21.05 -11.28 -3.15
CA GLY A 158 22.00 -11.10 -4.25
C GLY A 158 23.41 -10.80 -3.75
N LYS A 159 23.56 -9.88 -2.80
CA LYS A 159 24.86 -9.57 -2.16
C LYS A 159 25.40 -10.76 -1.38
N PHE A 160 24.57 -11.47 -0.66
CA PHE A 160 24.95 -12.69 0.03
C PHE A 160 25.45 -13.76 -0.94
N SER A 161 24.73 -14.03 -2.01
CA SER A 161 25.12 -14.98 -3.04
C SER A 161 26.44 -14.59 -3.71
N ALA A 162 26.61 -13.31 -4.07
CA ALA A 162 27.84 -12.81 -4.67
C ALA A 162 29.05 -12.93 -3.74
N SER A 163 28.87 -12.73 -2.43
CA SER A 163 29.96 -12.85 -1.45
C SER A 163 30.39 -14.29 -1.15
N ASN A 164 29.57 -15.27 -1.51
CA ASN A 164 29.81 -16.69 -1.25
C ASN A 164 30.20 -17.50 -2.51
N ILE A 165 30.38 -16.82 -3.62
CA ILE A 165 30.88 -17.47 -4.87
C ILE A 165 32.43 -17.34 -4.95
#